data_b744c0cc1841820481b6a7bd0fbc4e90
#
_entry.id   b744c0cc1841820481b6a7bd0fbc4e90
#
_cell.length_a   1.000
_cell.length_b   1.000
_cell.length_c   1.000
_cell.angle_alpha   90.00
_cell.angle_beta   90.00
_cell.angle_gamma   90.00
#
_symmetry.space_group_name_H-M   'P 1'
#
loop_
_entity.id
_entity.type
_entity.pdbx_description
1 polymer ?
#
loop_
_entity_poly.entity_id
_entity_poly.type
_entity_poly.pdbx_seq_one_letter_code
_entity_poly.pdbx_strand_id
1 'polypeptide(L)'
;AAEESGAQVLLVPWRNIDEDTGELLLDSFAPRIFKYAEERRYVGRIHEELRDRGVVIKPVETVSPQRLRLIHTGYSATLTRAKGERNLRMLLAEMETGEYPERCLRYLAETYDRLGDARMAEHYALRDIERGRQAAVYASSSYRILLHLYGTHPQMRDRRRKIAGRAAADFPELPEMHAEYAEACAACYDYAAAIRAAETALDIPP
;
A
#
# COMPACT_ATOMS: atom_id res chain seq x y z
N ALA A 1 -12.02 -28.38 -7.29
CA ALA A 1 -11.67 -27.49 -6.15
C ALA A 1 -12.37 -26.13 -6.23
N ALA A 2 -12.21 -25.34 -7.31
CA ALA A 2 -12.87 -24.03 -7.44
C ALA A 2 -14.41 -24.15 -7.62
N GLU A 3 -14.87 -25.21 -8.22
CA GLU A 3 -16.30 -25.49 -8.39
C GLU A 3 -16.97 -25.97 -7.09
N GLU A 4 -16.23 -26.65 -6.24
CA GLU A 4 -16.71 -27.21 -4.98
C GLU A 4 -16.81 -26.15 -3.85
N SER A 5 -15.96 -25.11 -3.90
CA SER A 5 -15.90 -24.09 -2.86
C SER A 5 -16.88 -22.93 -3.06
N GLY A 6 -17.43 -22.78 -4.25
CA GLY A 6 -18.26 -21.61 -4.60
C GLY A 6 -17.49 -20.29 -4.72
N ALA A 7 -16.15 -20.32 -4.63
CA ALA A 7 -15.31 -19.14 -4.73
C ALA A 7 -15.47 -18.45 -6.09
N GLN A 8 -15.68 -17.15 -6.05
CA GLN A 8 -15.81 -16.31 -7.25
C GLN A 8 -14.46 -15.88 -7.80
N VAL A 9 -13.45 -15.75 -6.90
CA VAL A 9 -12.10 -15.32 -7.22
C VAL A 9 -11.10 -16.10 -6.38
N LEU A 10 -10.03 -16.58 -7.01
CA LEU A 10 -8.94 -17.27 -6.34
C LEU A 10 -7.69 -16.41 -6.39
N LEU A 11 -7.01 -16.32 -5.24
CA LEU A 11 -5.64 -15.80 -5.14
C LEU A 11 -4.66 -16.87 -5.63
N VAL A 12 -3.82 -16.48 -6.57
CA VAL A 12 -2.74 -17.33 -7.08
C VAL A 12 -1.42 -16.86 -6.47
N PRO A 13 -0.58 -17.76 -5.94
CA PRO A 13 0.77 -17.43 -5.50
C PRO A 13 1.55 -16.75 -6.61
N TRP A 14 2.14 -15.60 -6.29
CA TRP A 14 2.85 -14.71 -7.21
C TRP A 14 4.23 -14.42 -6.67
N ARG A 15 5.25 -14.95 -7.35
CA ARG A 15 6.65 -14.79 -6.97
C ARG A 15 7.35 -13.82 -7.91
N ASN A 16 7.81 -12.70 -7.36
CA ASN A 16 8.67 -11.77 -8.10
C ASN A 16 10.12 -12.16 -7.89
N ILE A 17 10.83 -12.38 -8.97
CA ILE A 17 12.28 -12.62 -8.96
C ILE A 17 12.99 -11.53 -9.75
N ASP A 18 14.19 -11.19 -9.31
CA ASP A 18 15.08 -10.31 -10.06
C ASP A 18 15.49 -10.98 -11.37
N GLU A 19 15.33 -10.27 -12.48
CA GLU A 19 15.60 -10.81 -13.82
C GLU A 19 17.09 -11.06 -14.04
N ASP A 20 17.94 -10.24 -13.42
CA ASP A 20 19.39 -10.28 -13.61
C ASP A 20 20.06 -11.30 -12.68
N THR A 21 19.60 -11.39 -11.42
CA THR A 21 20.24 -12.21 -10.39
C THR A 21 19.50 -13.51 -10.08
N GLY A 22 18.21 -13.61 -10.44
CA GLY A 22 17.33 -14.71 -10.05
C GLY A 22 16.92 -14.69 -8.58
N GLU A 23 17.29 -13.66 -7.81
CA GLU A 23 16.93 -13.52 -6.41
C GLU A 23 15.43 -13.32 -6.22
N LEU A 24 14.90 -13.91 -5.14
CA LEU A 24 13.52 -13.67 -4.72
C LEU A 24 13.37 -12.26 -4.16
N LEU A 25 12.58 -11.42 -4.83
CA LEU A 25 12.28 -10.06 -4.39
C LEU A 25 11.04 -10.01 -3.50
N LEU A 26 10.00 -10.76 -3.85
CA LEU A 26 8.74 -10.75 -3.14
C LEU A 26 7.93 -12.01 -3.44
N ASP A 27 7.44 -12.67 -2.41
CA ASP A 27 6.33 -13.63 -2.51
C ASP A 27 5.03 -12.95 -2.08
N SER A 28 4.02 -13.06 -2.91
CA SER A 28 2.70 -12.45 -2.70
C SER A 28 1.60 -13.29 -3.32
N PHE A 29 0.39 -12.77 -3.31
CA PHE A 29 -0.76 -13.40 -3.93
C PHE A 29 -1.48 -12.38 -4.82
N ALA A 30 -2.01 -12.85 -5.95
CA ALA A 30 -2.77 -12.01 -6.86
C ALA A 30 -4.07 -12.69 -7.30
N PRO A 31 -5.19 -11.96 -7.45
CA PRO A 31 -6.42 -12.49 -8.01
C PRO A 31 -6.21 -12.71 -9.52
N ARG A 32 -6.02 -13.97 -9.94
CA ARG A 32 -5.72 -14.32 -11.35
C ARG A 32 -6.67 -15.35 -11.93
N ILE A 33 -7.43 -16.05 -11.10
CA ILE A 33 -8.46 -16.99 -11.55
C ILE A 33 -9.79 -16.52 -11.00
N PHE A 34 -10.75 -16.29 -11.85
CA PHE A 34 -12.08 -15.86 -11.43
C PHE A 34 -13.18 -16.36 -12.36
N LYS A 35 -14.37 -16.52 -11.80
CA LYS A 35 -15.56 -16.89 -12.52
C LYS A 35 -15.95 -15.77 -13.48
N TYR A 36 -16.24 -16.08 -14.72
CA TYR A 36 -16.70 -15.09 -15.68
C TYR A 36 -18.03 -14.45 -15.21
N ALA A 37 -18.11 -13.15 -15.35
CA ALA A 37 -19.34 -12.37 -15.27
C ALA A 37 -19.21 -11.18 -16.21
N GLU A 38 -20.30 -10.73 -16.82
CA GLU A 38 -20.29 -9.75 -17.91
C GLU A 38 -19.61 -8.42 -17.52
N GLU A 39 -19.85 -7.95 -16.29
CA GLU A 39 -19.28 -6.69 -15.80
C GLU A 39 -18.03 -6.86 -14.93
N ARG A 40 -17.51 -8.09 -14.85
CA ARG A 40 -16.31 -8.40 -14.08
C ARG A 40 -15.06 -8.18 -14.92
N ARG A 41 -14.27 -7.19 -14.56
CA ARG A 41 -13.05 -6.81 -15.28
C ARG A 41 -11.99 -6.22 -14.38
N TYR A 42 -10.76 -6.23 -14.86
CA TYR A 42 -9.69 -5.42 -14.28
C TYR A 42 -9.89 -3.96 -14.66
N VAL A 43 -9.70 -3.07 -13.68
CA VAL A 43 -9.79 -1.62 -13.82
C VAL A 43 -8.47 -0.99 -13.39
N GLY A 44 -8.02 -0.01 -14.15
CA GLY A 44 -6.78 0.71 -13.96
C GLY A 44 -5.70 0.34 -14.98
N ARG A 45 -4.89 1.32 -15.37
CA ARG A 45 -3.76 1.15 -16.31
C ARG A 45 -2.55 0.49 -15.66
N ILE A 46 -2.48 0.60 -14.32
CA ILE A 46 -1.43 0.06 -13.46
C ILE A 46 -2.04 -0.22 -12.08
N HIS A 47 -1.49 -1.21 -11.36
CA HIS A 47 -2.03 -1.69 -10.09
C HIS A 47 -3.52 -2.04 -10.20
N GLU A 48 -3.84 -2.84 -11.21
CA GLU A 48 -5.22 -3.17 -11.59
C GLU A 48 -5.98 -3.81 -10.42
N GLU A 49 -7.23 -3.41 -10.26
CA GLU A 49 -8.18 -4.00 -9.33
C GLU A 49 -9.22 -4.79 -10.08
N LEU A 50 -9.49 -6.03 -9.64
CA LEU A 50 -10.61 -6.79 -10.17
C LEU A 50 -11.92 -6.26 -9.57
N ARG A 51 -12.83 -5.78 -10.43
CA ARG A 51 -14.13 -5.25 -10.03
C ARG A 51 -15.27 -5.99 -10.70
N ASP A 52 -16.40 -6.04 -10.03
CA ASP A 52 -17.68 -6.51 -10.54
C ASP A 52 -18.72 -5.43 -10.27
N ARG A 53 -19.38 -4.90 -11.30
CA ARG A 53 -20.32 -3.77 -11.19
C ARG A 53 -19.77 -2.58 -10.39
N GLY A 54 -18.51 -2.24 -10.64
CA GLY A 54 -17.83 -1.16 -9.93
C GLY A 54 -17.32 -1.47 -8.53
N VAL A 55 -17.67 -2.62 -7.94
CA VAL A 55 -17.23 -3.03 -6.60
C VAL A 55 -15.96 -3.85 -6.68
N VAL A 56 -14.96 -3.55 -5.85
CA VAL A 56 -13.74 -4.37 -5.73
C VAL A 56 -14.11 -5.73 -5.15
N ILE A 57 -13.74 -6.80 -5.86
CA ILE A 57 -14.00 -8.16 -5.39
C ILE A 57 -12.92 -8.55 -4.39
N LYS A 58 -13.36 -9.00 -3.21
CA LYS A 58 -12.47 -9.60 -2.22
C LYS A 58 -12.35 -11.10 -2.50
N PRO A 59 -11.16 -11.61 -2.84
CA PRO A 59 -10.96 -13.04 -3.00
C PRO A 59 -11.06 -13.73 -1.64
N VAL A 60 -11.66 -14.93 -1.64
CA VAL A 60 -11.91 -15.70 -0.40
C VAL A 60 -11.09 -16.98 -0.31
N GLU A 61 -10.42 -17.39 -1.38
CA GLU A 61 -9.62 -18.59 -1.40
C GLU A 61 -8.28 -18.41 -2.09
N THR A 62 -7.31 -19.22 -1.66
CA THR A 62 -5.95 -19.23 -2.18
C THR A 62 -5.63 -20.56 -2.83
N VAL A 63 -5.04 -20.54 -4.01
CA VAL A 63 -4.53 -21.73 -4.68
C VAL A 63 -3.23 -22.17 -3.98
N SER A 64 -3.12 -23.46 -3.70
CA SER A 64 -1.88 -24.02 -3.12
C SER A 64 -0.69 -23.79 -4.05
N PRO A 65 0.47 -23.30 -3.52
CA PRO A 65 1.70 -23.11 -4.30
C PRO A 65 2.23 -24.37 -4.99
N GLN A 66 1.87 -25.55 -4.49
CA GLN A 66 2.22 -26.85 -5.08
C GLN A 66 1.38 -27.16 -6.33
N ARG A 67 0.21 -26.56 -6.48
CA ARG A 67 -0.69 -26.77 -7.63
C ARG A 67 -0.46 -25.75 -8.73
N LEU A 68 -0.27 -24.47 -8.35
CA LEU A 68 -0.02 -23.39 -9.30
C LEU A 68 0.78 -22.28 -8.60
N ARG A 69 1.80 -21.77 -9.28
CA ARG A 69 2.56 -20.59 -8.90
C ARG A 69 2.91 -19.80 -10.15
N LEU A 70 2.70 -18.50 -10.11
CA LEU A 70 3.16 -17.60 -11.16
C LEU A 70 4.53 -17.02 -10.78
N ILE A 71 5.47 -17.07 -11.72
CA ILE A 71 6.78 -16.44 -11.60
C ILE A 71 6.78 -15.20 -12.48
N HIS A 72 7.12 -14.07 -11.88
CA HIS A 72 7.19 -12.79 -12.56
C HIS A 72 8.62 -12.25 -12.50
N THR A 73 9.22 -12.04 -13.67
CA THR A 73 10.64 -11.67 -13.82
C THR A 73 10.86 -10.20 -14.23
N GLY A 74 9.82 -9.40 -14.28
CA GLY A 74 9.88 -8.02 -14.78
C GLY A 74 10.49 -7.00 -13.80
N TYR A 75 11.28 -7.41 -12.82
CA TYR A 75 11.97 -6.54 -11.88
C TYR A 75 13.48 -6.73 -11.97
N SER A 76 14.20 -5.61 -12.14
CA SER A 76 15.64 -5.56 -11.92
C SER A 76 16.01 -4.23 -11.28
N ALA A 77 17.14 -4.18 -10.57
CA ALA A 77 17.63 -2.97 -9.92
C ALA A 77 17.92 -1.85 -10.93
N THR A 78 18.39 -2.21 -12.12
CA THR A 78 18.75 -1.29 -13.19
C THR A 78 17.57 -0.58 -13.86
N LEU A 79 16.37 -1.17 -13.80
CA LEU A 79 15.16 -0.63 -14.43
C LEU A 79 14.29 0.23 -13.48
N THR A 80 14.70 0.39 -12.23
CA THR A 80 13.84 0.95 -11.18
C THR A 80 13.40 2.38 -11.46
N ARG A 81 14.31 3.27 -11.89
CA ARG A 81 13.97 4.67 -12.16
C ARG A 81 13.12 4.85 -13.41
N ALA A 82 13.52 4.26 -14.54
CA ALA A 82 12.77 4.33 -15.79
C ALA A 82 11.36 3.72 -15.64
N LYS A 83 11.25 2.65 -14.86
CA LYS A 83 9.97 2.03 -14.51
C LYS A 83 9.12 2.94 -13.62
N GLY A 84 9.73 3.62 -12.65
CA GLY A 84 9.08 4.64 -11.82
C GLY A 84 8.50 5.79 -12.65
N GLU A 85 9.29 6.35 -13.56
CA GLU A 85 8.86 7.42 -14.46
C GLU A 85 7.74 6.98 -15.42
N ARG A 86 7.84 5.76 -15.96
CA ARG A 86 6.75 5.18 -16.76
C ARG A 86 5.47 5.03 -15.94
N ASN A 87 5.57 4.47 -14.74
CA ASN A 87 4.44 4.26 -13.84
C ASN A 87 3.79 5.60 -13.48
N LEU A 88 4.61 6.63 -13.20
CA LEU A 88 4.12 7.98 -12.91
C LEU A 88 3.26 8.53 -14.04
N ARG A 89 3.73 8.43 -15.31
CA ARG A 89 2.93 8.88 -16.47
C ARG A 89 1.60 8.14 -16.58
N MET A 90 1.58 6.82 -16.32
CA MET A 90 0.36 6.01 -16.37
C MET A 90 -0.61 6.40 -15.25
N LEU A 91 -0.11 6.65 -14.03
CA LEU A 91 -0.93 7.06 -12.88
C LEU A 91 -1.51 8.46 -13.08
N LEU A 92 -0.74 9.41 -13.61
CA LEU A 92 -1.23 10.76 -13.90
C LEU A 92 -2.32 10.73 -14.98
N ALA A 93 -2.12 9.95 -16.05
CA ALA A 93 -3.15 9.77 -17.07
C ALA A 93 -4.42 9.08 -16.52
N GLU A 94 -4.28 8.15 -15.57
CA GLU A 94 -5.40 7.53 -14.88
C GLU A 94 -6.14 8.53 -13.97
N MET A 95 -5.42 9.45 -13.31
CA MET A 95 -6.01 10.52 -12.51
C MET A 95 -6.89 11.47 -13.36
N GLU A 96 -6.50 11.73 -14.61
CA GLU A 96 -7.22 12.65 -15.49
C GLU A 96 -8.42 12.00 -16.18
N THR A 97 -8.28 10.76 -16.62
CA THR A 97 -9.23 10.11 -17.53
C THR A 97 -9.76 8.77 -17.06
N GLY A 98 -9.30 8.30 -15.91
CA GLY A 98 -9.68 6.99 -15.35
C GLY A 98 -11.09 7.00 -14.75
N GLU A 99 -11.68 5.81 -14.70
CA GLU A 99 -13.00 5.57 -14.09
C GLU A 99 -12.99 5.76 -12.56
N TYR A 100 -11.83 5.53 -11.92
CA TYR A 100 -11.66 5.62 -10.45
C TYR A 100 -10.35 6.37 -10.13
N PRO A 101 -10.28 7.68 -10.41
CA PRO A 101 -9.03 8.43 -10.32
C PRO A 101 -8.46 8.48 -8.89
N GLU A 102 -9.32 8.50 -7.87
CA GLU A 102 -8.91 8.56 -6.47
C GLU A 102 -8.08 7.35 -6.00
N ARG A 103 -8.19 6.19 -6.66
CA ARG A 103 -7.37 5.01 -6.36
C ARG A 103 -5.88 5.24 -6.61
N CYS A 104 -5.56 6.20 -7.47
CA CYS A 104 -4.19 6.52 -7.84
C CYS A 104 -3.43 7.31 -6.78
N LEU A 105 -4.12 7.97 -5.84
CA LEU A 105 -3.49 8.89 -4.88
C LEU A 105 -2.35 8.24 -4.09
N ARG A 106 -2.60 7.06 -3.50
CA ARG A 106 -1.59 6.30 -2.78
C ARG A 106 -0.42 5.90 -3.68
N TYR A 107 -0.70 5.37 -4.86
CA TYR A 107 0.34 4.95 -5.80
C TYR A 107 1.16 6.11 -6.34
N LEU A 108 0.57 7.29 -6.49
CA LEU A 108 1.28 8.53 -6.83
C LEU A 108 2.21 8.94 -5.69
N ALA A 109 1.72 8.92 -4.44
CA ALA A 109 2.56 9.20 -3.27
C ALA A 109 3.77 8.26 -3.21
N GLU A 110 3.56 6.95 -3.32
CA GLU A 110 4.62 5.93 -3.33
C GLU A 110 5.60 6.09 -4.52
N THR A 111 5.09 6.48 -5.68
CA THR A 111 5.93 6.65 -6.88
C THR A 111 6.78 7.91 -6.77
N TYR A 112 6.23 9.02 -6.32
CA TYR A 112 6.99 10.26 -6.11
C TYR A 112 8.02 10.12 -4.99
N ASP A 113 7.68 9.45 -3.88
CA ASP A 113 8.62 9.14 -2.80
C ASP A 113 9.83 8.35 -3.34
N ARG A 114 9.57 7.29 -4.10
CA ARG A 114 10.59 6.46 -4.73
C ARG A 114 11.46 7.20 -5.75
N LEU A 115 10.89 8.20 -6.43
CA LEU A 115 11.61 9.07 -7.37
C LEU A 115 12.36 10.22 -6.67
N GLY A 116 12.17 10.41 -5.36
CA GLY A 116 12.81 11.44 -4.55
C GLY A 116 12.12 12.81 -4.60
N ASP A 117 10.91 12.91 -5.15
CA ASP A 117 10.11 14.15 -5.10
C ASP A 117 9.26 14.19 -3.82
N ALA A 118 9.90 14.58 -2.71
CA ALA A 118 9.28 14.66 -1.40
C ALA A 118 8.04 15.58 -1.37
N ARG A 119 8.05 16.67 -2.15
CA ARG A 119 6.94 17.62 -2.19
C ARG A 119 5.69 17.01 -2.81
N MET A 120 5.84 16.30 -3.92
CA MET A 120 4.71 15.65 -4.57
C MET A 120 4.27 14.39 -3.83
N ALA A 121 5.22 13.66 -3.20
CA ALA A 121 4.90 12.54 -2.31
C ALA A 121 4.02 13.01 -1.13
N GLU A 122 4.40 14.09 -0.44
CA GLU A 122 3.60 14.72 0.62
C GLU A 122 2.21 15.13 0.11
N HIS A 123 2.15 15.82 -1.02
CA HIS A 123 0.89 16.28 -1.60
C HIS A 123 -0.12 15.15 -1.83
N TYR A 124 0.32 14.06 -2.47
CA TYR A 124 -0.57 12.94 -2.77
C TYR A 124 -0.86 12.07 -1.54
N ALA A 125 0.09 11.92 -0.62
CA ALA A 125 -0.13 11.18 0.62
C ALA A 125 -1.18 11.86 1.51
N LEU A 126 -1.15 13.19 1.65
CA LEU A 126 -2.16 13.93 2.40
C LEU A 126 -3.55 13.78 1.78
N ARG A 127 -3.66 13.89 0.46
CA ARG A 127 -4.95 13.70 -0.24
C ARG A 127 -5.49 12.27 -0.10
N ASP A 128 -4.62 11.26 -0.09
CA ASP A 128 -5.04 9.87 0.13
C ASP A 128 -5.57 9.66 1.56
N ILE A 129 -4.87 10.22 2.56
CA ILE A 129 -5.31 10.17 3.96
C ILE A 129 -6.65 10.89 4.17
N GLU A 130 -6.90 12.01 3.49
CA GLU A 130 -8.16 12.76 3.58
C GLU A 130 -9.37 11.94 3.12
N ARG A 131 -9.20 10.96 2.25
CA ARG A 131 -10.27 10.02 1.85
C ARG A 131 -10.71 9.08 2.96
N GLY A 132 -9.99 9.04 4.08
CA GLY A 132 -10.18 8.09 5.14
C GLY A 132 -9.58 6.71 4.83
N ARG A 133 -9.63 5.82 5.85
CA ARG A 133 -9.05 4.47 5.76
C ARG A 133 -9.72 3.66 4.65
N GLN A 134 -8.90 3.14 3.75
CA GLN A 134 -9.31 2.24 2.69
C GLN A 134 -9.16 0.77 3.12
N ALA A 135 -10.02 -0.10 2.62
CA ALA A 135 -9.93 -1.55 2.86
C ALA A 135 -8.88 -2.20 1.94
N ALA A 136 -7.63 -1.75 2.02
CA ALA A 136 -6.52 -2.25 1.22
C ALA A 136 -5.37 -2.73 2.11
N VAL A 137 -4.64 -3.74 1.65
CA VAL A 137 -3.50 -4.34 2.40
C VAL A 137 -2.43 -3.31 2.78
N TYR A 138 -2.24 -2.28 1.95
CA TYR A 138 -1.24 -1.23 2.15
C TYR A 138 -1.88 0.13 2.46
N ALA A 139 -3.04 0.13 3.13
CA ALA A 139 -3.77 1.36 3.43
C ALA A 139 -2.98 2.36 4.30
N SER A 140 -1.99 1.88 5.07
CA SER A 140 -1.11 2.71 5.88
C SER A 140 0.08 3.33 5.13
N SER A 141 0.30 3.01 3.83
CA SER A 141 1.48 3.47 3.08
C SER A 141 1.63 4.98 3.06
N SER A 142 0.54 5.73 2.85
CA SER A 142 0.59 7.20 2.82
C SER A 142 1.02 7.80 4.16
N TYR A 143 0.61 7.18 5.28
CA TYR A 143 1.10 7.58 6.61
C TYR A 143 2.59 7.30 6.77
N ARG A 144 3.07 6.12 6.34
CA ARG A 144 4.51 5.76 6.43
C ARG A 144 5.38 6.73 5.64
N ILE A 145 4.95 7.13 4.45
CA ILE A 145 5.65 8.13 3.63
C ILE A 145 5.76 9.46 4.41
N LEU A 146 4.66 9.98 4.96
CA LEU A 146 4.67 11.25 5.69
C LEU A 146 5.50 11.17 6.98
N LEU A 147 5.41 10.07 7.73
CA LEU A 147 6.20 9.85 8.94
C LEU A 147 7.70 9.83 8.63
N HIS A 148 8.09 9.18 7.54
CA HIS A 148 9.47 9.19 7.06
C HIS A 148 9.91 10.61 6.66
N LEU A 149 9.16 11.29 5.78
CA LEU A 149 9.50 12.63 5.30
C LEU A 149 9.62 13.64 6.45
N TYR A 150 8.69 13.61 7.39
CA TYR A 150 8.73 14.53 8.54
C TYR A 150 9.78 14.13 9.59
N GLY A 151 10.13 12.84 9.67
CA GLY A 151 11.14 12.32 10.58
C GLY A 151 12.55 12.78 10.26
N THR A 152 12.84 13.03 8.97
CA THR A 152 14.16 13.53 8.52
C THR A 152 14.41 15.01 8.81
N HIS A 153 13.38 15.76 9.24
CA HIS A 153 13.45 17.21 9.44
C HIS A 153 13.01 17.61 10.86
N PRO A 154 13.92 17.98 11.77
CA PRO A 154 13.59 18.34 13.16
C PRO A 154 12.53 19.45 13.30
N GLN A 155 12.48 20.38 12.34
CA GLN A 155 11.48 21.45 12.30
C GLN A 155 10.06 20.94 11.99
N MET A 156 9.91 19.71 11.53
CA MET A 156 8.62 19.09 11.20
C MET A 156 8.06 18.20 12.31
N ARG A 157 8.69 18.19 13.51
CA ARG A 157 8.30 17.31 14.62
C ARG A 157 6.82 17.42 15.00
N ASP A 158 6.24 18.62 14.99
CA ASP A 158 4.83 18.82 15.33
C ASP A 158 3.89 18.25 14.25
N ARG A 159 4.28 18.37 12.97
CA ARG A 159 3.58 17.72 11.85
C ARG A 159 3.69 16.20 11.95
N ARG A 160 4.90 15.68 12.25
CA ARG A 160 5.10 14.23 12.46
C ARG A 160 4.20 13.72 13.56
N ARG A 161 4.15 14.41 14.72
CA ARG A 161 3.31 14.03 15.86
C ARG A 161 1.82 13.98 15.47
N LYS A 162 1.33 14.99 14.74
CA LYS A 162 -0.06 15.07 14.28
C LYS A 162 -0.41 13.89 13.36
N ILE A 163 0.46 13.59 12.39
CA ILE A 163 0.26 12.49 11.44
C ILE A 163 0.37 11.13 12.13
N ALA A 164 1.32 10.95 13.04
CA ALA A 164 1.48 9.73 13.81
C ALA A 164 0.26 9.44 14.70
N GLY A 165 -0.27 10.46 15.38
CA GLY A 165 -1.48 10.31 16.18
C GLY A 165 -2.70 9.94 15.34
N ARG A 166 -2.83 10.50 14.13
CA ARG A 166 -3.89 10.11 13.20
C ARG A 166 -3.69 8.69 12.67
N ALA A 167 -2.45 8.30 12.37
CA ALA A 167 -2.13 6.93 11.92
C ALA A 167 -2.51 5.88 12.98
N ALA A 168 -2.15 6.13 14.25
CA ALA A 168 -2.52 5.27 15.37
C ALA A 168 -4.05 5.17 15.58
N ALA A 169 -4.79 6.26 15.33
CA ALA A 169 -6.24 6.26 15.42
C ALA A 169 -6.91 5.55 14.23
N ASP A 170 -6.39 5.71 13.01
CA ASP A 170 -6.93 5.08 11.80
C ASP A 170 -6.57 3.58 11.71
N PHE A 171 -5.46 3.16 12.33
CA PHE A 171 -4.95 1.78 12.34
C PHE A 171 -4.62 1.31 13.77
N PRO A 172 -5.62 1.23 14.66
CA PRO A 172 -5.39 0.89 16.06
C PRO A 172 -4.88 -0.54 16.27
N GLU A 173 -5.02 -1.40 15.28
CA GLU A 173 -4.52 -2.78 15.28
C GLU A 173 -3.05 -2.91 14.86
N LEU A 174 -2.41 -1.85 14.37
CA LEU A 174 -1.02 -1.89 13.90
C LEU A 174 -0.08 -1.34 14.97
N PRO A 175 0.68 -2.20 15.69
CA PRO A 175 1.57 -1.77 16.78
C PRO A 175 2.61 -0.76 16.32
N GLU A 176 3.09 -0.85 15.07
CA GLU A 176 4.04 0.09 14.51
C GLU A 176 3.50 1.52 14.38
N MET A 177 2.19 1.72 14.22
CA MET A 177 1.60 3.07 14.20
C MET A 177 1.61 3.72 15.58
N HIS A 178 1.39 2.94 16.63
CA HIS A 178 1.50 3.39 18.01
C HIS A 178 2.96 3.66 18.41
N ALA A 179 3.91 2.84 17.95
CA ALA A 179 5.33 3.06 18.16
C ALA A 179 5.80 4.37 17.50
N GLU A 180 5.40 4.63 16.25
CA GLU A 180 5.67 5.91 15.56
C GLU A 180 5.07 7.10 16.32
N TYR A 181 3.87 6.94 16.89
CA TYR A 181 3.25 7.99 17.68
C TYR A 181 4.01 8.24 19.01
N ALA A 182 4.46 7.15 19.66
CA ALA A 182 5.30 7.25 20.87
C ALA A 182 6.59 8.02 20.60
N GLU A 183 7.30 7.67 19.52
CA GLU A 183 8.53 8.39 19.11
C GLU A 183 8.26 9.85 18.79
N ALA A 184 7.18 10.15 18.06
CA ALA A 184 6.84 11.52 17.71
C ALA A 184 6.44 12.36 18.94
N CYS A 185 5.77 11.79 19.94
CA CYS A 185 5.48 12.42 21.21
C CYS A 185 6.76 12.71 22.00
N ALA A 186 7.67 11.74 22.09
CA ALA A 186 8.97 11.91 22.78
C ALA A 186 9.81 13.02 22.13
N ALA A 187 9.83 13.09 20.79
CA ALA A 187 10.51 14.17 20.06
C ALA A 187 9.90 15.56 20.33
N CYS A 188 8.65 15.62 20.76
CA CYS A 188 7.96 16.83 21.19
C CYS A 188 8.01 17.04 22.72
N TYR A 189 8.81 16.25 23.46
CA TYR A 189 8.94 16.26 24.92
C TYR A 189 7.65 15.90 25.70
N ASP A 190 6.65 15.33 25.03
CA ASP A 190 5.44 14.82 25.68
C ASP A 190 5.64 13.34 26.09
N TYR A 191 6.46 13.17 27.13
CA TYR A 191 6.82 11.81 27.59
C TYR A 191 5.65 11.02 28.14
N ALA A 192 4.64 11.70 28.72
CA ALA A 192 3.46 11.01 29.22
C ALA A 192 2.63 10.40 28.09
N ALA A 193 2.46 11.11 26.97
CA ALA A 193 1.79 10.57 25.79
C ALA A 193 2.66 9.50 25.11
N ALA A 194 3.99 9.67 25.08
CA ALA A 194 4.91 8.71 24.51
C ALA A 194 4.84 7.34 25.24
N ILE A 195 4.85 7.35 26.58
CA ILE A 195 4.73 6.12 27.39
C ILE A 195 3.41 5.41 27.11
N ARG A 196 2.28 6.11 27.16
CA ARG A 196 0.96 5.50 26.89
C ARG A 196 0.89 4.89 25.48
N ALA A 197 1.42 5.57 24.47
CA ALA A 197 1.42 5.05 23.11
C ALA A 197 2.33 3.81 22.96
N ALA A 198 3.47 3.79 23.64
CA ALA A 198 4.38 2.65 23.66
C ALA A 198 3.75 1.42 24.36
N GLU A 199 3.10 1.64 25.50
CA GLU A 199 2.33 0.59 26.20
C GLU A 199 1.23 0.01 25.30
N THR A 200 0.46 0.88 24.61
CA THR A 200 -0.54 0.43 23.63
C THR A 200 0.09 -0.43 22.52
N ALA A 201 1.24 -0.03 21.99
CA ALA A 201 1.93 -0.82 20.96
C ALA A 201 2.32 -2.22 21.44
N LEU A 202 2.73 -2.35 22.71
CA LEU A 202 3.14 -3.63 23.31
C LEU A 202 1.95 -4.54 23.64
N ASP A 203 0.78 -3.96 23.92
CA ASP A 203 -0.44 -4.69 24.24
C ASP A 203 -1.14 -5.29 23.01
N ILE A 204 -0.79 -4.84 21.78
CA ILE A 204 -1.34 -5.38 20.54
C ILE A 204 -0.65 -6.72 20.21
N PRO A 205 -1.42 -7.82 20.09
CA PRO A 205 -0.86 -9.12 19.74
C PRO A 205 -0.21 -9.10 18.34
N PRO A 206 0.87 -9.89 18.13
CA PRO A 206 1.57 -10.00 16.87
C PRO A 206 0.73 -10.64 15.74
#